data_427de9c5b85f9221b2ee16de00b1fff6
#
_entry.id   427de9c5b85f9221b2ee16de00b1fff6
#
_cell.length_a   1.000
_cell.length_b   1.000
_cell.length_c   1.000
_cell.angle_alpha   90.00
_cell.angle_beta   90.00
_cell.angle_gamma   90.00
#
_symmetry.space_group_name_H-M   'P 1'
#
loop_
_entity.id
_entity.type
_entity.pdbx_description
1 polymer ?
#
loop_
_entity_poly.entity_id
_entity_poly.type
_entity_poly.pdbx_seq_one_letter_code
_entity_poly.pdbx_strand_id
1 'polypeptide(L)'
;MRRLSLIIIILTLLSSCHKEHAKGYLTFSGTLENSKDSILTILGKGLTKVIKVSEDGTFKDTLKVPEASLFNIYSSTNKRGIVFLKNGYHLKLTSDSNSFFKSFKYEGNDEGADSNNFFVSRYNFGQSSGNVKGFMILEKEAFLNKINYFRKGMDSISKIYPNANKLIVNDSDEQNENLFKKLEDNYDVMHTQILEQVISEEKLKQGNKAPDFSNYENYSGGTSSLSDFIGSYVYIDIWATWCRPCIAQFPYLKILEKEYKNKNISFISISTDDNRRSNGSWKKARNKWKTMVKGRDLTGIQLWAGKDDARFSKEYMIRSIPRFILIDPDGKLIDSNTLSPANPSLKK
;
A
#
# COMPACT_ATOMS: atom_id res chain seq x y z
N MET A 1 -36.29 -67.46 -53.02
CA MET A 1 -35.31 -67.59 -51.99
C MET A 1 -34.86 -66.17 -51.58
N ARG A 2 -35.45 -65.60 -50.56
CA ARG A 2 -35.15 -64.26 -50.05
C ARG A 2 -34.07 -64.38 -48.94
N ARG A 3 -32.91 -63.81 -49.13
CA ARG A 3 -31.86 -63.72 -48.08
C ARG A 3 -32.19 -62.56 -47.15
N LEU A 4 -32.47 -62.86 -45.89
CA LEU A 4 -32.62 -61.90 -44.80
C LEU A 4 -31.21 -61.51 -44.32
N SER A 5 -30.80 -60.30 -44.51
CA SER A 5 -29.56 -59.76 -43.92
C SER A 5 -29.88 -59.23 -42.51
N LEU A 6 -29.33 -59.86 -41.50
CA LEU A 6 -29.40 -59.40 -40.10
C LEU A 6 -28.38 -58.28 -39.90
N ILE A 7 -28.83 -57.06 -39.69
CA ILE A 7 -27.98 -55.93 -39.25
C ILE A 7 -27.90 -55.96 -37.71
N ILE A 8 -26.76 -56.35 -37.19
CA ILE A 8 -26.44 -56.26 -35.75
C ILE A 8 -26.01 -54.81 -35.48
N ILE A 9 -26.87 -54.03 -34.80
CA ILE A 9 -26.54 -52.72 -34.28
C ILE A 9 -25.80 -52.93 -32.94
N ILE A 10 -24.48 -52.74 -32.96
CA ILE A 10 -23.65 -52.70 -31.73
C ILE A 10 -23.87 -51.32 -31.09
N LEU A 11 -24.69 -51.29 -30.04
CA LEU A 11 -24.84 -50.17 -29.15
C LEU A 11 -23.59 -50.08 -28.25
N THR A 12 -22.61 -49.27 -28.63
CA THR A 12 -21.50 -48.93 -27.71
C THR A 12 -22.01 -47.98 -26.62
N LEU A 13 -22.29 -48.56 -25.45
CA LEU A 13 -22.49 -47.80 -24.21
C LEU A 13 -21.18 -47.13 -23.87
N LEU A 14 -21.04 -45.86 -24.23
CA LEU A 14 -20.03 -44.98 -23.65
C LEU A 14 -20.41 -44.74 -22.18
N SER A 15 -19.96 -45.60 -21.32
CA SER A 15 -19.96 -45.38 -19.87
C SER A 15 -19.02 -44.19 -19.61
N SER A 16 -19.57 -43.02 -19.55
CA SER A 16 -18.88 -41.85 -18.97
C SER A 16 -18.61 -42.20 -17.50
N CYS A 17 -17.42 -42.67 -17.19
CA CYS A 17 -16.97 -42.82 -15.81
C CYS A 17 -16.87 -41.41 -15.19
N HIS A 18 -17.96 -40.88 -14.69
CA HIS A 18 -17.91 -39.86 -13.69
C HIS A 18 -17.30 -40.49 -12.44
N LYS A 19 -16.00 -40.30 -12.26
CA LYS A 19 -15.39 -40.59 -10.94
C LYS A 19 -16.04 -39.61 -9.94
N GLU A 20 -17.02 -40.10 -9.19
CA GLU A 20 -17.46 -39.36 -7.98
C GLU A 20 -16.23 -39.21 -7.08
N HIS A 21 -15.72 -38.01 -7.03
CA HIS A 21 -14.67 -37.68 -6.09
C HIS A 21 -15.24 -37.74 -4.66
N ALA A 22 -14.47 -38.32 -3.73
CA ALA A 22 -14.87 -38.49 -2.34
C ALA A 22 -15.40 -37.15 -1.77
N LYS A 23 -16.62 -37.15 -1.25
CA LYS A 23 -17.38 -35.99 -0.73
C LYS A 23 -16.63 -35.08 0.29
N GLY A 24 -15.43 -35.48 0.74
CA GLY A 24 -14.64 -34.81 1.75
C GLY A 24 -13.43 -33.99 1.21
N TYR A 25 -13.22 -33.92 -0.09
CA TYR A 25 -12.06 -33.27 -0.71
C TYR A 25 -12.48 -32.39 -1.88
N LEU A 26 -11.60 -31.49 -2.27
CA LEU A 26 -11.70 -30.71 -3.51
C LEU A 26 -10.48 -30.98 -4.40
N THR A 27 -10.61 -30.81 -5.70
CA THR A 27 -9.46 -30.80 -6.62
C THR A 27 -9.19 -29.38 -7.06
N PHE A 28 -7.91 -29.00 -7.02
CA PHE A 28 -7.44 -27.70 -7.47
C PHE A 28 -6.29 -27.89 -8.45
N SER A 29 -6.49 -27.45 -9.67
CA SER A 29 -5.53 -27.57 -10.77
C SER A 29 -5.47 -26.27 -11.56
N GLY A 30 -4.50 -26.15 -12.46
CA GLY A 30 -4.46 -24.99 -13.32
C GLY A 30 -3.15 -24.78 -14.06
N THR A 31 -3.02 -23.58 -14.63
CA THR A 31 -1.83 -23.16 -15.37
C THR A 31 -1.49 -21.71 -15.01
N LEU A 32 -0.24 -21.48 -14.68
CA LEU A 32 0.35 -20.16 -14.49
C LEU A 32 1.15 -19.83 -15.76
N GLU A 33 0.56 -19.02 -16.62
CA GLU A 33 1.22 -18.54 -17.82
C GLU A 33 2.34 -17.53 -17.47
N ASN A 34 3.40 -17.46 -18.25
CA ASN A 34 4.54 -16.57 -18.05
C ASN A 34 5.17 -16.68 -16.64
N SER A 35 5.07 -17.87 -16.03
CA SER A 35 5.49 -18.08 -14.64
C SER A 35 6.89 -18.67 -14.53
N LYS A 36 7.62 -18.23 -13.50
CA LYS A 36 8.82 -18.88 -12.98
C LYS A 36 8.58 -19.46 -11.58
N ASP A 37 7.31 -19.55 -11.19
CA ASP A 37 6.94 -20.06 -9.88
C ASP A 37 7.06 -21.57 -9.84
N SER A 38 7.68 -22.11 -8.80
CA SER A 38 7.85 -23.55 -8.56
C SER A 38 6.82 -24.12 -7.58
N ILE A 39 6.15 -23.24 -6.84
CA ILE A 39 5.11 -23.61 -5.88
C ILE A 39 4.01 -22.56 -5.79
N LEU A 40 2.81 -22.99 -5.43
CA LEU A 40 1.73 -22.19 -4.89
C LEU A 40 1.48 -22.59 -3.44
N THR A 41 1.32 -21.61 -2.55
CA THR A 41 0.95 -21.86 -1.15
C THR A 41 -0.45 -21.34 -0.89
N ILE A 42 -1.34 -22.20 -0.42
CA ILE A 42 -2.68 -21.86 0.06
C ILE A 42 -2.63 -21.74 1.57
N LEU A 43 -3.07 -20.61 2.12
CA LEU A 43 -2.97 -20.30 3.55
C LEU A 43 -4.26 -19.68 4.08
N GLY A 44 -4.76 -20.18 5.20
CA GLY A 44 -5.89 -19.60 5.94
C GLY A 44 -6.74 -20.65 6.64
N LYS A 45 -7.54 -20.22 7.62
CA LYS A 45 -8.54 -21.07 8.31
C LYS A 45 -7.98 -22.44 8.75
N GLY A 46 -6.78 -22.47 9.33
CA GLY A 46 -6.13 -23.72 9.78
C GLY A 46 -5.56 -24.60 8.66
N LEU A 47 -5.55 -24.14 7.42
CA LEU A 47 -4.94 -24.82 6.29
C LEU A 47 -3.64 -24.11 5.87
N THR A 48 -2.57 -24.88 5.76
CA THR A 48 -1.37 -24.50 4.99
C THR A 48 -1.07 -25.64 4.03
N LYS A 49 -1.16 -25.36 2.75
CA LYS A 49 -0.91 -26.36 1.69
C LYS A 49 0.04 -25.78 0.64
N VAL A 50 1.12 -26.49 0.38
CA VAL A 50 2.04 -26.19 -0.71
C VAL A 50 1.73 -27.11 -1.89
N ILE A 51 1.53 -26.54 -3.06
CA ILE A 51 1.25 -27.22 -4.32
C ILE A 51 2.46 -26.99 -5.24
N LYS A 52 3.01 -28.06 -5.80
CA LYS A 52 4.09 -27.96 -6.79
C LYS A 52 3.57 -27.43 -8.12
N VAL A 53 4.31 -26.53 -8.74
CA VAL A 53 4.10 -26.05 -10.09
C VAL A 53 5.20 -26.66 -10.98
N SER A 54 4.81 -27.25 -12.08
CA SER A 54 5.71 -27.85 -13.08
C SER A 54 6.40 -26.74 -13.91
N GLU A 55 7.46 -27.07 -14.62
CA GLU A 55 8.20 -26.12 -15.47
C GLU A 55 7.34 -25.48 -16.58
N ASP A 56 6.31 -26.19 -17.05
CA ASP A 56 5.33 -25.68 -18.01
C ASP A 56 4.24 -24.79 -17.37
N GLY A 57 4.36 -24.49 -16.07
CA GLY A 57 3.42 -23.68 -15.30
C GLY A 57 2.18 -24.45 -14.83
N THR A 58 2.04 -25.75 -15.12
CA THR A 58 0.88 -26.53 -14.70
C THR A 58 0.98 -26.99 -13.24
N PHE A 59 -0.15 -27.12 -12.58
CA PHE A 59 -0.25 -27.68 -11.23
C PHE A 59 -1.55 -28.47 -11.04
N LYS A 60 -1.52 -29.43 -10.13
CA LYS A 60 -2.70 -30.20 -9.71
C LYS A 60 -2.50 -30.78 -8.34
N ASP A 61 -3.50 -30.62 -7.48
CA ASP A 61 -3.50 -31.23 -6.15
C ASP A 61 -4.93 -31.52 -5.68
N THR A 62 -5.04 -32.33 -4.63
CA THR A 62 -6.28 -32.60 -3.91
C THR A 62 -6.15 -32.03 -2.51
N LEU A 63 -7.15 -31.26 -2.10
CA LEU A 63 -7.17 -30.52 -0.85
C LEU A 63 -8.36 -30.95 0.01
N LYS A 64 -8.20 -30.84 1.32
CA LYS A 64 -9.30 -30.92 2.28
C LYS A 64 -9.32 -29.63 3.08
N VAL A 65 -10.39 -28.86 2.98
CA VAL A 65 -10.58 -27.65 3.77
C VAL A 65 -11.43 -27.95 5.01
N PRO A 66 -11.15 -27.34 6.17
CA PRO A 66 -11.95 -27.53 7.38
C PRO A 66 -13.39 -27.08 7.19
N GLU A 67 -13.57 -25.95 6.53
CA GLU A 67 -14.85 -25.33 6.18
C GLU A 67 -14.75 -24.56 4.86
N ALA A 68 -15.90 -24.28 4.23
CA ALA A 68 -15.96 -23.41 3.06
C ALA A 68 -15.53 -21.99 3.44
N SER A 69 -14.47 -21.48 2.82
CA SER A 69 -13.90 -20.17 3.19
C SER A 69 -13.00 -19.57 2.12
N LEU A 70 -12.65 -18.31 2.30
CA LEU A 70 -11.61 -17.62 1.54
C LEU A 70 -10.23 -17.97 2.10
N PHE A 71 -9.30 -18.27 1.19
CA PHE A 71 -7.91 -18.56 1.47
C PHE A 71 -7.01 -17.61 0.67
N ASN A 72 -5.87 -17.27 1.22
CA ASN A 72 -4.83 -16.60 0.47
C ASN A 72 -4.09 -17.62 -0.39
N ILE A 73 -3.73 -17.22 -1.60
CA ILE A 73 -2.85 -17.98 -2.49
C ILE A 73 -1.60 -17.15 -2.76
N TYR A 74 -0.44 -17.71 -2.54
CA TYR A 74 0.87 -17.09 -2.74
C TYR A 74 1.68 -17.89 -3.74
N SER A 75 2.35 -17.21 -4.64
CA SER A 75 3.36 -17.81 -5.50
C SER A 75 4.75 -17.78 -4.87
N SER A 76 5.69 -18.57 -5.36
CA SER A 76 7.09 -18.56 -4.89
C SER A 76 7.80 -17.21 -5.14
N THR A 77 7.29 -16.38 -6.04
CA THR A 77 7.77 -15.03 -6.32
C THR A 77 7.01 -13.94 -5.55
N ASN A 78 6.36 -14.31 -4.43
CA ASN A 78 5.61 -13.40 -3.53
C ASN A 78 4.39 -12.69 -4.15
N LYS A 79 3.83 -13.21 -5.24
CA LYS A 79 2.55 -12.71 -5.76
C LYS A 79 1.42 -13.25 -4.91
N ARG A 80 0.39 -12.45 -4.71
CA ARG A 80 -0.73 -12.78 -3.84
C ARG A 80 -2.05 -12.73 -4.57
N GLY A 81 -2.93 -13.69 -4.29
CA GLY A 81 -4.33 -13.73 -4.67
C GLY A 81 -5.19 -14.28 -3.55
N ILE A 82 -6.48 -14.40 -3.81
CA ILE A 82 -7.44 -15.08 -2.94
C ILE A 82 -8.19 -16.15 -3.74
N VAL A 83 -8.61 -17.19 -3.05
CA VAL A 83 -9.42 -18.28 -3.62
C VAL A 83 -10.47 -18.72 -2.60
N PHE A 84 -11.71 -18.91 -3.05
CA PHE A 84 -12.75 -19.54 -2.24
C PHE A 84 -12.74 -21.03 -2.45
N LEU A 85 -12.58 -21.79 -1.38
CA LEU A 85 -12.50 -23.26 -1.42
C LEU A 85 -13.58 -23.88 -0.56
N LYS A 86 -14.18 -24.94 -1.10
CA LYS A 86 -15.19 -25.77 -0.44
C LYS A 86 -14.94 -27.23 -0.86
N ASN A 87 -15.02 -28.17 0.08
CA ASN A 87 -14.95 -29.59 -0.27
C ASN A 87 -16.05 -29.95 -1.26
N GLY A 88 -15.72 -30.78 -2.24
CA GLY A 88 -16.58 -31.12 -3.37
C GLY A 88 -16.37 -30.25 -4.60
N TYR A 89 -15.55 -29.19 -4.54
CA TYR A 89 -15.23 -28.38 -5.71
C TYR A 89 -14.20 -29.05 -6.62
N HIS A 90 -14.34 -28.77 -7.91
CA HIS A 90 -13.37 -29.10 -8.95
C HIS A 90 -13.00 -27.79 -9.64
N LEU A 91 -11.87 -27.21 -9.25
CA LEU A 91 -11.44 -25.89 -9.74
C LEU A 91 -10.23 -26.05 -10.65
N LYS A 92 -10.28 -25.35 -11.77
CA LYS A 92 -9.16 -25.14 -12.68
C LYS A 92 -8.90 -23.64 -12.77
N LEU A 93 -7.71 -23.21 -12.36
CA LEU A 93 -7.26 -21.82 -12.40
C LEU A 93 -6.37 -21.61 -13.63
N THR A 94 -6.63 -20.56 -14.39
CA THR A 94 -5.68 -20.00 -15.37
C THR A 94 -5.29 -18.59 -14.87
N SER A 95 -3.99 -18.27 -14.92
CA SER A 95 -3.46 -16.99 -14.49
C SER A 95 -2.24 -16.61 -15.32
N ASP A 96 -2.12 -15.34 -15.69
CA ASP A 96 -0.87 -14.75 -16.19
C ASP A 96 -0.06 -14.18 -15.01
N SER A 97 1.15 -14.69 -14.84
CA SER A 97 2.06 -14.26 -13.78
C SER A 97 2.40 -12.77 -13.82
N ASN A 98 2.30 -12.09 -14.95
CA ASN A 98 2.53 -10.65 -15.06
C ASN A 98 1.38 -9.81 -14.45
N SER A 99 0.19 -10.41 -14.34
CA SER A 99 -1.02 -9.78 -13.78
C SER A 99 -1.71 -10.69 -12.77
N PHE A 100 -0.98 -11.38 -11.93
CA PHE A 100 -1.33 -12.57 -11.16
C PHE A 100 -2.81 -12.64 -10.75
N PHE A 101 -3.25 -12.00 -9.66
CA PHE A 101 -4.64 -12.12 -9.20
C PHE A 101 -5.65 -11.47 -10.18
N LYS A 102 -5.26 -10.40 -10.85
CA LYS A 102 -6.11 -9.68 -11.82
C LYS A 102 -6.52 -10.57 -13.00
N SER A 103 -5.66 -11.50 -13.40
CA SER A 103 -5.87 -12.41 -14.53
C SER A 103 -6.48 -13.75 -14.14
N PHE A 104 -6.78 -14.00 -12.85
CA PHE A 104 -7.37 -15.25 -12.43
C PHE A 104 -8.69 -15.52 -13.16
N LYS A 105 -8.79 -16.69 -13.76
CA LYS A 105 -9.99 -17.23 -14.38
C LYS A 105 -10.20 -18.64 -13.90
N TYR A 106 -11.37 -18.92 -13.35
CA TYR A 106 -11.72 -20.23 -12.82
C TYR A 106 -12.73 -20.94 -13.71
N GLU A 107 -12.49 -22.22 -13.93
CA GLU A 107 -13.36 -23.17 -14.58
C GLU A 107 -13.60 -24.36 -13.63
N GLY A 108 -14.69 -25.11 -13.86
CA GLY A 108 -15.01 -26.30 -13.07
C GLY A 108 -16.50 -26.40 -12.78
N ASN A 109 -16.86 -26.83 -11.54
CA ASN A 109 -18.27 -26.83 -11.15
C ASN A 109 -18.82 -25.41 -10.99
N ASP A 110 -20.09 -25.22 -11.34
CA ASP A 110 -20.71 -23.88 -11.47
C ASP A 110 -20.56 -23.03 -10.19
N GLU A 111 -20.91 -23.57 -9.01
CA GLU A 111 -20.78 -22.83 -7.73
C GLU A 111 -19.32 -22.43 -7.46
N GLY A 112 -18.36 -23.31 -7.70
CA GLY A 112 -16.94 -23.06 -7.43
C GLY A 112 -16.34 -22.04 -8.38
N ALA A 113 -16.61 -22.18 -9.68
CA ALA A 113 -16.13 -21.27 -10.71
C ALA A 113 -16.75 -19.88 -10.53
N ASP A 114 -18.07 -19.79 -10.41
CA ASP A 114 -18.78 -18.51 -10.21
C ASP A 114 -18.34 -17.80 -8.94
N SER A 115 -18.19 -18.51 -7.82
CA SER A 115 -17.73 -17.94 -6.55
C SER A 115 -16.37 -17.24 -6.67
N ASN A 116 -15.44 -17.89 -7.36
CA ASN A 116 -14.08 -17.38 -7.51
C ASN A 116 -14.01 -16.26 -8.57
N ASN A 117 -14.67 -16.42 -9.70
CA ASN A 117 -14.72 -15.39 -10.74
C ASN A 117 -15.46 -14.12 -10.27
N PHE A 118 -16.46 -14.25 -9.39
CA PHE A 118 -17.11 -13.14 -8.72
C PHE A 118 -16.11 -12.25 -7.96
N PHE A 119 -15.22 -12.82 -7.15
CA PHE A 119 -14.20 -12.06 -6.44
C PHE A 119 -13.21 -11.37 -7.38
N VAL A 120 -12.75 -12.08 -8.41
CA VAL A 120 -11.81 -11.52 -9.40
C VAL A 120 -12.46 -10.34 -10.13
N SER A 121 -13.72 -10.48 -10.53
CA SER A 121 -14.47 -9.43 -11.21
C SER A 121 -14.67 -8.21 -10.33
N ARG A 122 -15.03 -8.39 -9.06
CA ARG A 122 -15.15 -7.30 -8.09
C ARG A 122 -13.82 -6.59 -7.83
N TYR A 123 -12.74 -7.34 -7.66
CA TYR A 123 -11.41 -6.79 -7.52
C TYR A 123 -11.02 -5.94 -8.74
N ASN A 124 -11.19 -6.48 -9.94
CA ASN A 124 -10.86 -5.78 -11.18
C ASN A 124 -11.70 -4.52 -11.38
N PHE A 125 -12.99 -4.59 -11.11
CA PHE A 125 -13.89 -3.43 -11.13
C PHE A 125 -13.45 -2.35 -10.14
N GLY A 126 -13.13 -2.75 -8.89
CA GLY A 126 -12.62 -1.82 -7.88
C GLY A 126 -11.33 -1.13 -8.31
N GLN A 127 -10.36 -1.90 -8.86
CA GLN A 127 -9.09 -1.35 -9.33
C GLN A 127 -9.24 -0.40 -10.54
N SER A 128 -10.15 -0.70 -11.47
CA SER A 128 -10.38 0.14 -12.66
C SER A 128 -11.12 1.43 -12.37
N SER A 129 -11.83 1.50 -11.27
CA SER A 129 -12.77 2.57 -10.98
C SER A 129 -12.20 3.69 -10.10
N GLY A 130 -10.95 3.57 -9.66
CA GLY A 130 -10.24 4.56 -8.86
C GLY A 130 -10.13 4.19 -7.37
N ASN A 131 -9.58 5.09 -6.57
CA ASN A 131 -9.35 4.88 -5.14
C ASN A 131 -10.15 5.86 -4.28
N VAL A 132 -10.27 5.56 -2.99
CA VAL A 132 -11.03 6.37 -2.00
C VAL A 132 -10.56 7.83 -1.97
N LYS A 133 -9.23 8.09 -2.04
CA LYS A 133 -8.69 9.46 -2.09
C LYS A 133 -9.25 10.23 -3.29
N GLY A 134 -9.27 9.59 -4.48
CA GLY A 134 -9.81 10.18 -5.69
C GLY A 134 -11.31 10.48 -5.64
N PHE A 135 -12.08 9.74 -4.82
CA PHE A 135 -13.51 10.02 -4.62
C PHE A 135 -13.72 11.17 -3.64
N MET A 136 -12.93 11.19 -2.56
CA MET A 136 -13.07 12.18 -1.50
C MET A 136 -12.67 13.60 -1.91
N ILE A 137 -11.91 13.78 -3.00
CA ILE A 137 -11.63 15.12 -3.55
C ILE A 137 -12.74 15.67 -4.45
N LEU A 138 -13.72 14.84 -4.83
CA LEU A 138 -14.84 15.27 -5.66
C LEU A 138 -15.82 16.11 -4.83
N GLU A 139 -16.50 17.05 -5.47
CA GLU A 139 -17.66 17.72 -4.89
C GLU A 139 -18.75 16.71 -4.55
N LYS A 140 -19.58 17.02 -3.56
CA LYS A 140 -20.54 16.09 -2.94
C LYS A 140 -21.43 15.36 -3.95
N GLU A 141 -21.97 16.07 -4.93
CA GLU A 141 -22.82 15.48 -5.96
C GLU A 141 -22.05 14.48 -6.82
N ALA A 142 -20.85 14.83 -7.28
CA ALA A 142 -19.99 13.95 -8.06
C ALA A 142 -19.52 12.74 -7.25
N PHE A 143 -19.22 12.92 -5.96
CA PHE A 143 -18.93 11.85 -5.02
C PHE A 143 -20.11 10.86 -4.91
N LEU A 144 -21.33 11.34 -4.65
CA LEU A 144 -22.51 10.48 -4.54
C LEU A 144 -22.80 9.73 -5.86
N ASN A 145 -22.64 10.40 -7.00
CA ASN A 145 -22.77 9.76 -8.32
C ASN A 145 -21.74 8.64 -8.50
N LYS A 146 -20.50 8.84 -8.00
CA LYS A 146 -19.44 7.84 -8.04
C LYS A 146 -19.75 6.64 -7.13
N ILE A 147 -20.24 6.86 -5.92
CA ILE A 147 -20.69 5.78 -5.02
C ILE A 147 -21.83 4.98 -5.65
N ASN A 148 -22.82 5.64 -6.24
CA ASN A 148 -23.92 4.97 -6.95
C ASN A 148 -23.44 4.16 -8.17
N TYR A 149 -22.45 4.65 -8.90
CA TYR A 149 -21.81 3.88 -9.95
C TYR A 149 -21.20 2.58 -9.42
N PHE A 150 -20.52 2.64 -8.26
CA PHE A 150 -19.98 1.44 -7.62
C PHE A 150 -21.07 0.46 -7.17
N ARG A 151 -22.13 0.92 -6.51
CA ARG A 151 -23.26 0.07 -6.12
C ARG A 151 -23.82 -0.68 -7.33
N LYS A 152 -24.14 0.04 -8.40
CA LYS A 152 -24.65 -0.56 -9.64
C LYS A 152 -23.68 -1.55 -10.29
N GLY A 153 -22.38 -1.27 -10.27
CA GLY A 153 -21.37 -2.17 -10.78
C GLY A 153 -21.24 -3.45 -9.98
N MET A 154 -21.26 -3.36 -8.63
CA MET A 154 -21.23 -4.52 -7.73
C MET A 154 -22.49 -5.39 -7.91
N ASP A 155 -23.69 -4.79 -7.99
CA ASP A 155 -24.94 -5.50 -8.28
C ASP A 155 -24.92 -6.21 -9.64
N SER A 156 -24.35 -5.56 -10.65
CA SER A 156 -24.22 -6.16 -11.98
C SER A 156 -23.31 -7.38 -11.96
N ILE A 157 -22.20 -7.33 -11.22
CA ILE A 157 -21.27 -8.47 -11.06
C ILE A 157 -21.97 -9.63 -10.36
N SER A 158 -22.77 -9.37 -9.31
CA SER A 158 -23.55 -10.41 -8.62
C SER A 158 -24.53 -11.13 -9.55
N LYS A 159 -25.09 -10.42 -10.54
CA LYS A 159 -26.00 -11.00 -11.55
C LYS A 159 -25.27 -11.83 -12.62
N ILE A 160 -24.01 -11.51 -12.91
CA ILE A 160 -23.17 -12.28 -13.89
C ILE A 160 -22.85 -13.66 -13.34
N TYR A 161 -22.75 -13.82 -12.03
CA TYR A 161 -22.38 -15.07 -11.36
C TYR A 161 -23.52 -15.62 -10.49
N PRO A 162 -24.63 -16.11 -11.09
CA PRO A 162 -25.84 -16.49 -10.35
C PRO A 162 -25.64 -17.71 -9.46
N ASN A 163 -24.66 -18.58 -9.77
CA ASN A 163 -24.35 -19.79 -8.99
C ASN A 163 -23.32 -19.53 -7.89
N ALA A 164 -22.78 -18.30 -7.78
CA ALA A 164 -21.82 -17.99 -6.73
C ALA A 164 -22.40 -18.27 -5.33
N ASN A 165 -21.57 -18.78 -4.43
CA ASN A 165 -21.98 -19.14 -3.07
C ASN A 165 -22.59 -17.94 -2.35
N LYS A 166 -23.85 -18.05 -1.94
CA LYS A 166 -24.63 -16.94 -1.38
C LYS A 166 -24.04 -16.37 -0.10
N LEU A 167 -23.38 -17.18 0.72
CA LEU A 167 -22.74 -16.68 1.93
C LEU A 167 -21.67 -15.65 1.62
N ILE A 168 -20.81 -15.93 0.60
CA ILE A 168 -19.74 -15.01 0.21
C ILE A 168 -20.27 -13.80 -0.57
N VAL A 169 -21.30 -13.98 -1.38
CA VAL A 169 -21.95 -12.85 -2.08
C VAL A 169 -22.56 -11.89 -1.08
N ASN A 170 -23.38 -12.41 -0.15
CA ASN A 170 -24.06 -11.60 0.86
C ASN A 170 -23.05 -10.90 1.80
N ASP A 171 -22.02 -11.60 2.29
CA ASP A 171 -20.96 -11.01 3.13
C ASP A 171 -20.23 -9.90 2.39
N SER A 172 -19.87 -10.13 1.12
CA SER A 172 -19.22 -9.11 0.29
C SER A 172 -20.12 -7.92 -0.02
N ASP A 173 -21.41 -8.13 -0.25
CA ASP A 173 -22.39 -7.05 -0.49
C ASP A 173 -22.59 -6.22 0.79
N GLU A 174 -22.73 -6.86 1.94
CA GLU A 174 -22.84 -6.19 3.23
C GLU A 174 -21.58 -5.36 3.56
N GLN A 175 -20.39 -5.94 3.36
CA GLN A 175 -19.14 -5.21 3.58
C GLN A 175 -19.00 -3.98 2.69
N ASN A 176 -19.37 -4.09 1.40
CA ASN A 176 -19.33 -2.97 0.47
C ASN A 176 -20.35 -1.89 0.85
N GLU A 177 -21.60 -2.26 1.19
CA GLU A 177 -22.62 -1.29 1.59
C GLU A 177 -22.25 -0.58 2.89
N ASN A 178 -21.69 -1.30 3.87
CA ASN A 178 -21.17 -0.71 5.09
C ASN A 178 -20.02 0.27 4.81
N LEU A 179 -19.14 -0.05 3.85
CA LEU A 179 -18.08 0.86 3.41
C LEU A 179 -18.68 2.11 2.75
N PHE A 180 -19.60 1.97 1.81
CA PHE A 180 -20.22 3.10 1.11
C PHE A 180 -20.96 4.01 2.09
N LYS A 181 -21.76 3.45 2.98
CA LYS A 181 -22.44 4.21 4.03
C LYS A 181 -21.44 4.97 4.91
N LYS A 182 -20.37 4.32 5.34
CA LYS A 182 -19.31 4.97 6.13
C LYS A 182 -18.65 6.13 5.38
N LEU A 183 -18.42 5.99 4.08
CA LEU A 183 -17.87 7.05 3.24
C LEU A 183 -18.85 8.21 3.09
N GLU A 184 -20.14 7.92 2.89
CA GLU A 184 -21.23 8.92 2.80
C GLU A 184 -21.41 9.68 4.12
N ASP A 185 -21.49 8.96 5.24
CA ASP A 185 -21.69 9.55 6.58
C ASP A 185 -20.51 10.45 7.02
N ASN A 186 -19.30 10.14 6.55
CA ASN A 186 -18.09 10.89 6.92
C ASN A 186 -17.56 11.80 5.79
N TYR A 187 -18.33 11.97 4.70
CA TYR A 187 -17.87 12.70 3.53
C TYR A 187 -17.33 14.07 3.88
N ASP A 188 -18.07 14.92 4.58
CA ASP A 188 -17.69 16.33 4.81
C ASP A 188 -16.37 16.45 5.58
N VAL A 189 -16.14 15.59 6.58
CA VAL A 189 -14.91 15.55 7.36
C VAL A 189 -13.75 15.01 6.53
N MET A 190 -13.95 13.89 5.84
CA MET A 190 -12.92 13.25 5.04
C MET A 190 -12.55 14.08 3.81
N HIS A 191 -13.53 14.69 3.15
CA HIS A 191 -13.33 15.60 2.02
C HIS A 191 -12.41 16.75 2.40
N THR A 192 -12.74 17.48 3.48
CA THR A 192 -11.92 18.57 3.98
C THR A 192 -10.49 18.16 4.30
N GLN A 193 -10.32 17.05 5.03
CA GLN A 193 -9.00 16.54 5.41
C GLN A 193 -8.17 16.13 4.19
N ILE A 194 -8.79 15.46 3.21
CA ILE A 194 -8.10 14.99 2.01
C ILE A 194 -7.77 16.17 1.08
N LEU A 195 -8.66 17.15 0.94
CA LEU A 195 -8.36 18.38 0.20
C LEU A 195 -7.18 19.14 0.82
N GLU A 196 -7.18 19.34 2.14
CA GLU A 196 -6.04 19.96 2.84
C GLU A 196 -4.74 19.17 2.58
N GLN A 197 -4.81 17.84 2.60
CA GLN A 197 -3.66 17.00 2.31
C GLN A 197 -3.18 17.18 0.85
N VAL A 198 -4.09 17.14 -0.12
CA VAL A 198 -3.76 17.31 -1.55
C VAL A 198 -3.15 18.70 -1.81
N ILE A 199 -3.74 19.74 -1.24
CA ILE A 199 -3.21 21.11 -1.35
C ILE A 199 -1.80 21.20 -0.74
N SER A 200 -1.58 20.55 0.41
CA SER A 200 -0.27 20.53 1.07
C SER A 200 0.77 19.74 0.26
N GLU A 201 0.38 18.59 -0.29
CA GLU A 201 1.23 17.80 -1.19
C GLU A 201 1.61 18.61 -2.45
N GLU A 202 0.67 19.35 -3.02
CA GLU A 202 0.92 20.20 -4.18
C GLU A 202 1.93 21.33 -3.87
N LYS A 203 1.77 21.97 -2.71
CA LYS A 203 2.71 23.00 -2.25
C LYS A 203 4.13 22.48 -2.03
N LEU A 204 4.27 21.19 -1.70
CA LEU A 204 5.56 20.54 -1.43
C LEU A 204 6.21 19.92 -2.68
N LYS A 205 5.66 20.14 -3.87
CA LYS A 205 6.30 19.71 -5.11
C LYS A 205 7.58 20.49 -5.41
N GLN A 206 8.49 19.80 -6.09
CA GLN A 206 9.73 20.40 -6.59
C GLN A 206 9.45 21.68 -7.38
N GLY A 207 10.26 22.70 -7.15
CA GLY A 207 10.18 24.02 -7.79
C GLY A 207 9.23 25.00 -7.12
N ASN A 208 8.39 24.56 -6.19
CA ASN A 208 7.56 25.46 -5.40
C ASN A 208 8.36 26.11 -4.27
N LYS A 209 7.90 27.29 -3.82
CA LYS A 209 8.50 27.98 -2.69
C LYS A 209 8.44 27.07 -1.44
N ALA A 210 9.57 26.92 -0.78
CA ALA A 210 9.65 26.16 0.46
C ALA A 210 8.83 26.84 1.57
N PRO A 211 8.06 26.09 2.38
CA PRO A 211 7.46 26.63 3.59
C PRO A 211 8.52 27.24 4.52
N ASP A 212 8.23 28.40 5.08
CA ASP A 212 9.16 29.18 5.87
C ASP A 212 9.17 28.76 7.35
N PHE A 213 10.31 28.92 7.98
CA PHE A 213 10.43 29.00 9.43
C PHE A 213 11.02 30.34 9.81
N SER A 214 10.60 30.91 10.92
CA SER A 214 10.98 32.24 11.33
C SER A 214 11.36 32.30 12.79
N ASN A 215 12.47 32.97 13.09
CA ASN A 215 12.95 33.26 14.44
C ASN A 215 13.16 32.01 15.34
N TYR A 216 13.61 30.92 14.75
CA TYR A 216 13.97 29.74 15.55
C TYR A 216 15.23 30.01 16.36
N GLU A 217 15.22 29.59 17.64
CA GLU A 217 16.38 29.77 18.51
C GLU A 217 17.62 29.09 17.93
N ASN A 218 18.70 29.85 17.73
CA ASN A 218 19.98 29.33 17.27
C ASN A 218 20.85 28.97 18.48
N TYR A 219 21.50 27.81 18.45
CA TYR A 219 22.38 27.35 19.51
C TYR A 219 23.57 28.31 19.72
N SER A 220 24.08 28.92 18.67
CA SER A 220 25.17 29.91 18.69
C SER A 220 24.74 31.28 19.26
N GLY A 221 23.46 31.47 19.54
CA GLY A 221 22.86 32.71 20.01
C GLY A 221 21.96 33.39 18.98
N GLY A 222 21.01 34.18 19.46
CA GLY A 222 20.01 34.82 18.61
C GLY A 222 19.00 33.84 18.01
N THR A 223 18.43 34.22 16.88
CA THR A 223 17.46 33.46 16.13
C THR A 223 17.85 33.40 14.65
N SER A 224 17.29 32.40 13.93
CA SER A 224 17.47 32.28 12.49
C SER A 224 16.13 31.97 11.81
N SER A 225 15.98 32.43 10.58
CA SER A 225 14.84 32.20 9.70
C SER A 225 15.34 31.59 8.39
N LEU A 226 14.47 30.96 7.61
CA LEU A 226 14.85 30.41 6.30
C LEU A 226 15.39 31.50 5.37
N SER A 227 14.82 32.71 5.44
CA SER A 227 15.28 33.87 4.67
C SER A 227 16.75 34.24 4.85
N ASP A 228 17.36 33.92 5.99
CA ASP A 228 18.77 34.21 6.28
C ASP A 228 19.73 33.34 5.44
N PHE A 229 19.21 32.31 4.78
CA PHE A 229 19.96 31.33 3.99
C PHE A 229 19.67 31.40 2.48
N ILE A 230 18.79 32.29 2.06
CA ILE A 230 18.53 32.56 0.62
C ILE A 230 19.84 32.98 -0.08
N GLY A 231 20.05 32.47 -1.29
CA GLY A 231 21.29 32.64 -2.03
C GLY A 231 22.25 31.45 -1.92
N SER A 232 21.96 30.49 -1.00
CA SER A 232 22.65 29.20 -0.92
C SER A 232 21.66 28.03 -0.99
N TYR A 233 22.16 26.85 -1.36
CA TYR A 233 21.41 25.63 -1.13
C TYR A 233 21.22 25.42 0.37
N VAL A 234 20.10 24.84 0.78
CA VAL A 234 19.83 24.56 2.19
C VAL A 234 19.45 23.09 2.34
N TYR A 235 20.27 22.35 3.10
CA TYR A 235 19.97 20.98 3.50
C TYR A 235 19.50 21.00 4.95
N ILE A 236 18.21 20.66 5.17
CA ILE A 236 17.61 20.65 6.50
C ILE A 236 17.51 19.22 7.02
N ASP A 237 18.02 18.98 8.23
CA ASP A 237 17.83 17.78 9.04
C ASP A 237 16.84 18.08 10.18
N ILE A 238 15.76 17.31 10.23
CA ILE A 238 14.74 17.44 11.27
C ILE A 238 14.85 16.27 12.23
N TRP A 239 15.13 16.58 13.49
CA TRP A 239 15.48 15.60 14.49
C TRP A 239 14.91 15.92 15.89
N ALA A 240 15.14 15.03 16.85
CA ALA A 240 14.86 15.28 18.28
C ALA A 240 15.78 14.44 19.16
N THR A 241 15.98 14.86 20.40
CA THR A 241 16.88 14.18 21.35
C THR A 241 16.48 12.74 21.69
N TRP A 242 15.22 12.39 21.54
CA TRP A 242 14.66 11.05 21.75
C TRP A 242 14.65 10.18 20.48
N CYS A 243 14.99 10.73 19.33
CA CYS A 243 14.94 10.06 18.03
C CYS A 243 16.24 9.27 17.78
N ARG A 244 16.30 8.00 18.14
CA ARG A 244 17.49 7.15 17.92
C ARG A 244 17.92 7.07 16.46
N PRO A 245 17.01 6.88 15.45
CA PRO A 245 17.39 6.89 14.05
C PRO A 245 17.99 8.23 13.59
N CYS A 246 17.53 9.38 14.16
CA CYS A 246 18.11 10.68 13.84
C CYS A 246 19.56 10.79 14.37
N ILE A 247 19.77 10.36 15.61
CA ILE A 247 21.10 10.36 16.24
C ILE A 247 22.10 9.52 15.43
N ALA A 248 21.64 8.44 14.83
CA ALA A 248 22.47 7.59 13.96
C ALA A 248 22.91 8.30 12.67
N GLN A 249 22.25 9.41 12.25
CA GLN A 249 22.65 10.19 11.08
C GLN A 249 23.77 11.22 11.38
N PHE A 250 23.98 11.62 12.62
CA PHE A 250 24.94 12.67 12.98
C PHE A 250 26.37 12.45 12.47
N PRO A 251 26.97 11.24 12.55
CA PRO A 251 28.31 11.03 12.00
C PRO A 251 28.38 11.30 10.48
N TYR A 252 27.36 10.87 9.75
CA TYR A 252 27.27 11.06 8.31
C TYR A 252 27.02 12.52 7.93
N LEU A 253 26.20 13.22 8.72
CA LEU A 253 25.96 14.66 8.54
C LEU A 253 27.25 15.46 8.72
N LYS A 254 28.03 15.18 9.76
CA LYS A 254 29.35 15.82 9.99
C LYS A 254 30.32 15.59 8.82
N ILE A 255 30.34 14.38 8.26
CA ILE A 255 31.16 14.08 7.07
C ILE A 255 30.67 14.92 5.89
N LEU A 256 29.38 14.98 5.65
CA LEU A 256 28.78 15.74 4.56
C LEU A 256 29.09 17.23 4.70
N GLU A 257 28.90 17.82 5.86
CA GLU A 257 29.25 19.22 6.18
C GLU A 257 30.72 19.54 5.90
N LYS A 258 31.63 18.63 6.28
CA LYS A 258 33.07 18.78 6.02
C LYS A 258 33.38 18.74 4.52
N GLU A 259 32.78 17.81 3.78
CA GLU A 259 32.98 17.67 2.34
C GLU A 259 32.46 18.88 1.55
N TYR A 260 31.39 19.50 2.01
CA TYR A 260 30.74 20.62 1.35
C TYR A 260 31.11 21.99 1.96
N LYS A 261 32.09 22.05 2.87
CA LYS A 261 32.47 23.27 3.61
C LYS A 261 32.74 24.49 2.71
N ASN A 262 33.28 24.28 1.51
CA ASN A 262 33.61 25.33 0.56
C ASN A 262 32.62 25.41 -0.62
N LYS A 263 31.43 24.84 -0.46
CA LYS A 263 30.36 24.89 -1.45
C LYS A 263 29.28 25.84 -0.98
N ASN A 264 28.49 26.32 -1.91
CA ASN A 264 27.36 27.23 -1.63
C ASN A 264 26.15 26.43 -1.07
N ILE A 265 26.31 25.85 0.11
CA ILE A 265 25.26 25.09 0.78
C ILE A 265 25.33 25.28 2.31
N SER A 266 24.18 25.49 2.93
CA SER A 266 24.01 25.60 4.37
C SER A 266 23.38 24.31 4.91
N PHE A 267 23.96 23.75 5.96
CA PHE A 267 23.41 22.60 6.68
C PHE A 267 22.74 23.08 7.96
N ILE A 268 21.45 22.80 8.09
CA ILE A 268 20.60 23.26 9.20
C ILE A 268 19.97 22.04 9.86
N SER A 269 20.20 21.86 11.15
CA SER A 269 19.54 20.84 11.96
C SER A 269 18.49 21.50 12.84
N ILE A 270 17.21 21.16 12.63
CA ILE A 270 16.08 21.71 13.38
C ILE A 270 15.61 20.65 14.39
N SER A 271 15.75 20.96 15.68
CA SER A 271 15.21 20.10 16.73
C SER A 271 13.73 20.39 16.97
N THR A 272 12.95 19.30 17.01
CA THR A 272 11.51 19.29 17.31
C THR A 272 11.24 18.82 18.76
N ASP A 273 12.21 18.98 19.64
CA ASP A 273 12.01 18.66 21.08
C ASP A 273 10.91 19.52 21.69
N ASP A 274 9.89 18.87 22.23
CA ASP A 274 8.69 19.48 22.76
C ASP A 274 8.47 19.27 24.26
N ASN A 275 7.45 19.95 24.80
CA ASN A 275 7.08 19.86 26.19
C ASN A 275 6.46 18.50 26.55
N ARG A 276 5.78 17.81 25.62
CA ARG A 276 5.10 16.52 25.86
C ARG A 276 6.08 15.44 26.32
N ARG A 277 7.27 15.38 25.66
CA ARG A 277 8.36 14.47 26.02
C ARG A 277 9.33 15.04 27.06
N SER A 278 8.96 16.16 27.71
CA SER A 278 9.77 16.87 28.69
C SER A 278 8.98 17.22 29.96
N ASN A 279 8.04 16.34 30.36
CA ASN A 279 7.19 16.48 31.54
C ASN A 279 6.43 17.82 31.54
N GLY A 280 5.85 18.22 30.44
CA GLY A 280 5.09 19.45 30.27
C GLY A 280 5.93 20.74 30.18
N SER A 281 7.28 20.65 30.18
CA SER A 281 8.15 21.81 30.32
C SER A 281 8.93 22.13 29.03
N TRP A 282 8.65 23.26 28.39
CA TRP A 282 9.42 23.81 27.27
C TRP A 282 10.88 24.12 27.67
N LYS A 283 11.10 24.62 28.91
CA LYS A 283 12.45 24.84 29.43
C LYS A 283 13.27 23.54 29.50
N LYS A 284 12.66 22.43 29.93
CA LYS A 284 13.33 21.12 29.94
C LYS A 284 13.61 20.63 28.53
N ALA A 285 12.68 20.80 27.59
CA ALA A 285 12.87 20.44 26.18
C ALA A 285 14.09 21.17 25.59
N ARG A 286 14.10 22.50 25.71
CA ARG A 286 15.23 23.34 25.29
C ARG A 286 16.57 22.93 25.91
N ASN A 287 16.60 22.64 27.21
CA ASN A 287 17.82 22.20 27.88
C ASN A 287 18.32 20.84 27.36
N LYS A 288 17.41 19.88 27.09
CA LYS A 288 17.78 18.59 26.48
C LYS A 288 18.45 18.81 25.13
N TRP A 289 17.84 19.62 24.24
CA TRP A 289 18.40 19.98 22.97
C TRP A 289 19.81 20.57 23.13
N LYS A 290 19.98 21.62 23.93
CA LYS A 290 21.30 22.26 24.16
C LYS A 290 22.35 21.30 24.71
N THR A 291 21.95 20.45 25.65
CA THR A 291 22.86 19.43 26.22
C THR A 291 23.31 18.44 25.16
N MET A 292 22.40 18.00 24.27
CA MET A 292 22.75 17.06 23.20
C MET A 292 23.64 17.71 22.13
N VAL A 293 23.32 18.92 21.69
CA VAL A 293 24.15 19.66 20.73
C VAL A 293 25.58 19.76 21.26
N LYS A 294 25.76 20.21 22.50
CA LYS A 294 27.08 20.31 23.15
C LYS A 294 27.73 18.93 23.33
N GLY A 295 27.00 17.97 23.91
CA GLY A 295 27.57 16.66 24.29
C GLY A 295 27.94 15.78 23.11
N ARG A 296 27.31 16.00 21.95
CA ARG A 296 27.61 15.31 20.69
C ARG A 296 28.48 16.13 19.76
N ASP A 297 28.88 17.33 20.18
CA ASP A 297 29.68 18.26 19.35
C ASP A 297 29.07 18.42 17.95
N LEU A 298 27.75 18.71 17.88
CA LEU A 298 27.04 18.83 16.61
C LEU A 298 27.51 20.09 15.89
N THR A 299 27.84 19.93 14.61
CA THR A 299 28.29 20.97 13.70
C THR A 299 27.13 21.54 12.88
N GLY A 300 27.41 22.44 11.95
CA GLY A 300 26.36 23.12 11.17
C GLY A 300 25.54 24.09 12.02
N ILE A 301 24.40 24.50 11.47
CA ILE A 301 23.49 25.46 12.12
C ILE A 301 22.47 24.66 12.91
N GLN A 302 22.50 24.80 14.22
CA GLN A 302 21.63 24.06 15.15
C GLN A 302 20.50 24.95 15.63
N LEU A 303 19.27 24.65 15.22
CA LEU A 303 18.07 25.41 15.57
C LEU A 303 17.10 24.60 16.41
N TRP A 304 16.32 25.29 17.24
CA TRP A 304 15.22 24.71 17.99
C TRP A 304 13.89 25.36 17.59
N ALA A 305 12.97 24.57 17.05
CA ALA A 305 11.65 25.02 16.62
C ALA A 305 10.76 25.51 17.80
N GLY A 306 10.94 24.91 18.99
CA GLY A 306 10.19 25.30 20.17
C GLY A 306 8.69 25.13 19.98
N LYS A 307 7.92 26.20 20.30
CA LYS A 307 6.46 26.19 20.21
C LYS A 307 5.93 26.23 18.78
N ASP A 308 6.77 26.62 17.82
CA ASP A 308 6.38 26.77 16.39
C ASP A 308 6.52 25.46 15.61
N ASP A 309 7.03 24.41 16.24
CA ASP A 309 7.20 23.08 15.61
C ASP A 309 5.91 22.55 14.95
N ALA A 310 4.76 22.74 15.60
CA ALA A 310 3.49 22.23 15.08
C ALA A 310 3.13 22.83 13.71
N ARG A 311 3.38 24.13 13.49
CA ARG A 311 3.15 24.80 12.20
C ARG A 311 4.11 24.28 11.14
N PHE A 312 5.41 24.27 11.41
CA PHE A 312 6.42 23.77 10.51
C PHE A 312 6.18 22.31 10.12
N SER A 313 5.91 21.45 11.11
CA SER A 313 5.60 20.04 10.88
C SER A 313 4.34 19.85 10.03
N LYS A 314 3.31 20.68 10.20
CA LYS A 314 2.08 20.66 9.39
C LYS A 314 2.38 21.09 7.95
N GLU A 315 3.07 22.21 7.75
CA GLU A 315 3.36 22.77 6.43
C GLU A 315 4.25 21.84 5.58
N TYR A 316 5.24 21.18 6.18
CA TYR A 316 6.08 20.19 5.52
C TYR A 316 5.51 18.76 5.56
N MET A 317 4.30 18.57 6.09
CA MET A 317 3.66 17.26 6.26
C MET A 317 4.57 16.23 6.96
N ILE A 318 5.28 16.64 8.00
CA ILE A 318 6.21 15.78 8.74
C ILE A 318 5.41 14.88 9.67
N ARG A 319 5.34 13.59 9.31
CA ARG A 319 4.64 12.57 10.10
C ARG A 319 5.61 11.74 10.96
N SER A 320 6.90 11.74 10.60
CA SER A 320 7.95 10.99 11.30
C SER A 320 9.31 11.66 11.08
N ILE A 321 10.23 11.44 12.01
CA ILE A 321 11.64 11.82 11.92
C ILE A 321 12.53 10.57 12.01
N PRO A 322 13.74 10.59 11.40
CA PRO A 322 14.39 11.73 10.73
C PRO A 322 13.69 12.11 9.43
N ARG A 323 13.71 13.38 9.10
CA ARG A 323 13.23 13.94 7.83
C ARG A 323 14.26 14.89 7.27
N PHE A 324 14.54 14.82 5.97
CA PHE A 324 15.50 15.67 5.29
C PHE A 324 14.82 16.45 4.17
N ILE A 325 15.23 17.72 3.98
CA ILE A 325 14.65 18.62 3.00
C ILE A 325 15.80 19.30 2.26
N LEU A 326 15.68 19.47 0.95
CA LEU A 326 16.66 20.19 0.13
C LEU A 326 15.98 21.35 -0.59
N ILE A 327 16.55 22.53 -0.43
CA ILE A 327 16.04 23.81 -0.97
C ILE A 327 17.13 24.44 -1.82
N ASP A 328 16.75 25.07 -2.92
CA ASP A 328 17.66 25.78 -3.83
C ASP A 328 17.98 27.21 -3.36
N PRO A 329 18.95 27.92 -4.01
CA PRO A 329 19.29 29.28 -3.64
C PRO A 329 18.16 30.31 -3.80
N ASP A 330 17.13 30.03 -4.59
CA ASP A 330 15.94 30.88 -4.75
C ASP A 330 14.89 30.65 -3.66
N GLY A 331 15.14 29.72 -2.73
CA GLY A 331 14.20 29.31 -1.68
C GLY A 331 13.10 28.36 -2.18
N LYS A 332 13.33 27.65 -3.29
CA LYS A 332 12.40 26.67 -3.83
C LYS A 332 12.79 25.26 -3.43
N LEU A 333 11.81 24.40 -3.25
CA LEU A 333 12.03 22.99 -2.94
C LEU A 333 12.71 22.27 -4.12
N ILE A 334 13.85 21.63 -3.85
CA ILE A 334 14.40 20.60 -4.71
C ILE A 334 13.74 19.26 -4.34
N ASP A 335 13.67 18.97 -3.04
CA ASP A 335 13.00 17.78 -2.52
C ASP A 335 12.56 18.00 -1.08
N SER A 336 11.26 17.85 -0.80
CA SER A 336 10.68 17.98 0.55
C SER A 336 10.88 16.74 1.41
N ASN A 337 11.45 15.66 0.86
CA ASN A 337 11.75 14.40 1.55
C ASN A 337 13.00 13.73 0.96
N THR A 338 14.09 14.49 0.90
CA THR A 338 15.34 14.04 0.28
C THR A 338 16.03 12.92 1.06
N LEU A 339 17.06 12.35 0.44
CA LEU A 339 17.82 11.23 1.00
C LEU A 339 18.55 11.63 2.29
N SER A 340 18.69 10.66 3.20
CA SER A 340 19.43 10.84 4.44
C SER A 340 20.95 10.96 4.19
N PRO A 341 21.72 11.61 5.10
CA PRO A 341 23.17 11.71 5.01
C PRO A 341 23.90 10.37 4.86
N ALA A 342 23.35 9.30 5.46
CA ALA A 342 23.91 7.96 5.37
C ALA A 342 23.66 7.28 3.99
N ASN A 343 22.76 7.82 3.16
CA ASN A 343 22.44 7.22 1.86
C ASN A 343 23.54 7.55 0.84
N PRO A 344 24.22 6.53 0.25
CA PRO A 344 25.31 6.77 -0.69
C PRO A 344 24.89 7.44 -2.01
N SER A 345 23.58 7.44 -2.32
CA SER A 345 23.04 8.10 -3.52
C SER A 345 22.81 9.62 -3.33
N LEU A 346 22.91 10.15 -2.11
CA LEU A 346 22.72 11.58 -1.84
C LEU A 346 23.74 12.47 -2.58
N LYS A 347 24.93 11.96 -2.84
CA LYS A 347 26.03 12.67 -3.49
C LYS A 347 26.06 12.54 -5.02
N LYS A 348 25.09 11.83 -5.59
CA LYS A 348 24.92 11.64 -7.03
C LYS A 348 23.93 12.63 -7.62
#